data_ae74fea863f7edcbec482fbda77ab02a
#
_entry.id   ae74fea863f7edcbec482fbda77ab02a
#
_cell.length_a   1.000
_cell.length_b   1.000
_cell.length_c   1.000
_cell.angle_alpha   90.00
_cell.angle_beta   90.00
_cell.angle_gamma   90.00
#
_symmetry.space_group_name_H-M   'P 1'
#
loop_
_entity.id
_entity.type
_entity.pdbx_description
1 polymer ?
#
loop_
_entity_poly.entity_id
_entity_poly.type
_entity_poly.pdbx_seq_one_letter_code
_entity_poly.pdbx_strand_id
1 'polypeptide(L)'
;MRGETVTRAAPTVGFTLGKFAPLHAGHQALIETGLAETDRFVVLIYDAPETTPVPLPVRAEWIRDLYPTVEVIEGWGGPNDVGDTPAIRALQEEYILKALAGRRVTHFYCSEFYGAHVAAALGAVDWRFDPDRTAVPVSGTAVRADPVGLRHRLPARVRWDLLTKLCFVGAPSTGKTTLCEALSERFGEPWVPEYGREYWEQHAVDRRLSPEQLVEIAVGHRAAEERLAAAARERLIVDTDASTTRIFADDYHGGPLPELERLAAACAGRYDLTFLCGDEIPFADTPDRSGVGQREVFQRRITADLLRRGRPFVTLRGTLAERIATVESVLGRFRKWRSLPDRLLAGE
;
A
#
# COMPACT_ATOMS: atom_id res chain seq x y z
N MET A 1 -50.25 -29.72 20.73
CA MET A 1 -49.42 -29.25 19.63
C MET A 1 -47.98 -29.37 20.07
N ARG A 2 -47.25 -30.38 19.55
CA ARG A 2 -45.81 -30.53 19.83
C ARG A 2 -45.07 -29.59 18.86
N GLY A 3 -44.35 -28.61 19.41
CA GLY A 3 -43.52 -27.70 18.61
C GLY A 3 -42.36 -28.51 17.97
N GLU A 4 -42.33 -28.59 16.67
CA GLU A 4 -41.19 -29.08 15.92
C GLU A 4 -40.03 -28.11 16.17
N THR A 5 -39.05 -28.56 16.90
CA THR A 5 -37.76 -27.88 17.04
C THR A 5 -37.05 -28.02 15.69
N VAL A 6 -37.08 -26.97 14.88
CA VAL A 6 -36.29 -26.87 13.67
C VAL A 6 -34.82 -26.89 14.10
N THR A 7 -34.19 -28.04 14.00
CA THR A 7 -32.73 -28.18 14.17
C THR A 7 -32.04 -27.39 13.05
N ARG A 8 -31.56 -26.19 13.37
CA ARG A 8 -30.76 -25.39 12.44
C ARG A 8 -29.52 -26.22 12.08
N ALA A 9 -29.30 -26.49 10.80
CA ALA A 9 -28.09 -27.16 10.33
C ALA A 9 -26.84 -26.44 10.87
N ALA A 10 -25.80 -27.18 11.20
CA ALA A 10 -24.56 -26.57 11.66
C ALA A 10 -24.00 -25.63 10.56
N PRO A 11 -23.46 -24.45 10.92
CA PRO A 11 -22.99 -23.50 9.95
C PRO A 11 -21.87 -24.10 9.08
N THR A 12 -21.93 -23.80 7.79
CA THR A 12 -20.89 -24.16 6.82
C THR A 12 -19.68 -23.24 6.97
N VAL A 13 -18.48 -23.80 6.88
CA VAL A 13 -17.22 -23.06 6.98
C VAL A 13 -16.36 -23.37 5.76
N GLY A 14 -16.17 -22.36 4.91
CA GLY A 14 -15.24 -22.40 3.79
C GLY A 14 -13.81 -22.10 4.26
N PHE A 15 -12.84 -22.72 3.63
CA PHE A 15 -11.42 -22.52 3.91
C PHE A 15 -10.61 -22.50 2.64
N THR A 16 -9.63 -21.63 2.59
CA THR A 16 -8.58 -21.66 1.58
C THR A 16 -7.22 -21.32 2.19
N LEU A 17 -6.17 -21.68 1.49
CA LEU A 17 -4.81 -21.38 1.90
C LEU A 17 -3.95 -20.97 0.71
N GLY A 18 -2.90 -20.22 0.97
CA GLY A 18 -1.96 -19.81 -0.07
C GLY A 18 -0.94 -18.78 0.39
N LYS A 19 -0.02 -18.45 -0.51
CA LYS A 19 0.99 -17.41 -0.28
C LYS A 19 0.45 -16.00 -0.51
N PHE A 20 -0.54 -15.83 -1.38
CA PHE A 20 -1.10 -14.52 -1.80
C PHE A 20 0.01 -13.50 -2.13
N ALA A 21 0.96 -13.91 -2.94
CA ALA A 21 2.20 -13.19 -3.23
C ALA A 21 2.34 -12.82 -4.72
N PRO A 22 1.66 -11.73 -5.18
CA PRO A 22 0.67 -10.93 -4.48
C PRO A 22 -0.76 -11.49 -4.57
N LEU A 23 -1.68 -10.93 -3.78
CA LEU A 23 -3.12 -11.14 -3.95
C LEU A 23 -3.55 -10.61 -5.33
N HIS A 24 -4.28 -11.42 -6.11
CA HIS A 24 -4.70 -11.10 -7.48
C HIS A 24 -6.14 -11.56 -7.75
N ALA A 25 -6.70 -11.19 -8.91
CA ALA A 25 -8.08 -11.47 -9.29
C ALA A 25 -8.49 -12.94 -9.15
N GLY A 26 -7.59 -13.90 -9.40
CA GLY A 26 -7.88 -15.33 -9.19
C GLY A 26 -8.10 -15.68 -7.72
N HIS A 27 -7.32 -15.08 -6.81
CA HIS A 27 -7.55 -15.25 -5.37
C HIS A 27 -8.85 -14.57 -4.92
N GLN A 28 -9.17 -13.39 -5.49
CA GLN A 28 -10.42 -12.69 -5.19
C GLN A 28 -11.63 -13.54 -5.58
N ALA A 29 -11.65 -14.04 -6.82
CA ALA A 29 -12.75 -14.88 -7.30
C ALA A 29 -12.94 -16.14 -6.45
N LEU A 30 -11.86 -16.79 -6.02
CA LEU A 30 -11.92 -17.95 -5.13
C LEU A 30 -12.51 -17.58 -3.77
N ILE A 31 -12.07 -16.48 -3.13
CA ILE A 31 -12.58 -16.01 -1.85
C ILE A 31 -14.07 -15.61 -1.97
N GLU A 32 -14.43 -14.90 -3.02
CA GLU A 32 -15.80 -14.44 -3.29
C GLU A 32 -16.75 -15.62 -3.52
N THR A 33 -16.31 -16.66 -4.23
CA THR A 33 -17.06 -17.91 -4.37
C THR A 33 -17.31 -18.56 -3.02
N GLY A 34 -16.27 -18.71 -2.22
CA GLY A 34 -16.40 -19.33 -0.88
C GLY A 34 -17.30 -18.52 0.06
N LEU A 35 -17.23 -17.18 0.02
CA LEU A 35 -18.11 -16.29 0.78
C LEU A 35 -19.59 -16.40 0.34
N ALA A 36 -19.84 -16.65 -0.94
CA ALA A 36 -21.21 -16.81 -1.47
C ALA A 36 -21.82 -18.17 -1.09
N GLU A 37 -21.01 -19.19 -0.88
CA GLU A 37 -21.47 -20.57 -0.70
C GLU A 37 -21.42 -21.06 0.76
N THR A 38 -20.75 -20.32 1.66
CA THR A 38 -20.59 -20.72 3.07
C THR A 38 -20.96 -19.62 4.04
N ASP A 39 -21.39 -20.00 5.24
CA ASP A 39 -21.77 -19.05 6.31
C ASP A 39 -20.58 -18.28 6.89
N ARG A 40 -19.38 -18.87 6.83
CA ARG A 40 -18.11 -18.30 7.31
C ARG A 40 -16.98 -18.70 6.37
N PHE A 41 -15.99 -17.82 6.20
CA PHE A 41 -14.83 -18.12 5.37
C PHE A 41 -13.52 -17.81 6.11
N VAL A 42 -12.57 -18.74 6.02
CA VAL A 42 -11.25 -18.66 6.66
C VAL A 42 -10.17 -18.73 5.61
N VAL A 43 -9.18 -17.85 5.70
CA VAL A 43 -7.99 -17.84 4.84
C VAL A 43 -6.73 -18.03 5.68
N LEU A 44 -5.94 -19.05 5.39
CA LEU A 44 -4.60 -19.24 5.94
C LEU A 44 -3.56 -18.70 4.94
N ILE A 45 -2.81 -17.68 5.35
CA ILE A 45 -1.72 -17.13 4.55
C ILE A 45 -0.40 -17.69 5.06
N TYR A 46 0.39 -18.28 4.17
CA TYR A 46 1.73 -18.74 4.48
C TYR A 46 2.74 -17.60 4.52
N ASP A 47 3.64 -17.67 5.49
CA ASP A 47 4.91 -16.98 5.39
C ASP A 47 5.72 -17.60 4.23
N ALA A 48 6.25 -16.75 3.35
CA ALA A 48 6.90 -17.20 2.11
C ALA A 48 8.06 -16.27 1.71
N PRO A 49 9.08 -16.11 2.59
CA PRO A 49 10.19 -15.18 2.34
C PRO A 49 11.03 -15.55 1.10
N GLU A 50 11.04 -16.81 0.72
CA GLU A 50 11.70 -17.31 -0.51
C GLU A 50 10.95 -16.92 -1.79
N THR A 51 9.69 -16.55 -1.69
CA THR A 51 8.81 -16.24 -2.83
C THR A 51 8.62 -14.74 -3.03
N THR A 52 8.54 -13.97 -1.93
CA THR A 52 8.22 -12.55 -1.98
C THR A 52 8.88 -11.79 -0.82
N PRO A 53 9.40 -10.56 -1.08
CA PRO A 53 9.88 -9.69 0.00
C PRO A 53 8.73 -9.05 0.80
N VAL A 54 7.48 -9.13 0.32
CA VAL A 54 6.32 -8.51 1.00
C VAL A 54 6.00 -9.27 2.29
N PRO A 55 6.08 -8.64 3.47
CA PRO A 55 5.86 -9.30 4.75
C PRO A 55 4.48 -9.96 4.86
N LEU A 56 4.40 -11.06 5.60
CA LEU A 56 3.15 -11.77 5.83
C LEU A 56 2.02 -10.89 6.38
N PRO A 57 2.24 -10.02 7.40
CA PRO A 57 1.18 -9.14 7.90
C PRO A 57 0.60 -8.21 6.83
N VAL A 58 1.44 -7.65 5.94
CA VAL A 58 0.99 -6.78 4.85
C VAL A 58 0.07 -7.54 3.88
N ARG A 59 0.45 -8.77 3.52
CA ARG A 59 -0.37 -9.63 2.66
C ARG A 59 -1.69 -10.04 3.34
N ALA A 60 -1.67 -10.24 4.64
CA ALA A 60 -2.86 -10.50 5.45
C ALA A 60 -3.80 -9.29 5.51
N GLU A 61 -3.24 -8.08 5.66
CA GLU A 61 -4.02 -6.83 5.64
C GLU A 61 -4.74 -6.63 4.30
N TRP A 62 -4.16 -6.99 3.17
CA TRP A 62 -4.85 -6.92 1.88
C TRP A 62 -6.18 -7.68 1.88
N ILE A 63 -6.21 -8.86 2.50
CA ILE A 63 -7.43 -9.67 2.58
C ILE A 63 -8.40 -9.06 3.60
N ARG A 64 -7.92 -8.65 4.77
CA ARG A 64 -8.76 -8.01 5.80
C ARG A 64 -9.43 -6.74 5.31
N ASP A 65 -8.70 -5.91 4.56
CA ASP A 65 -9.22 -4.66 4.00
C ASP A 65 -10.27 -4.90 2.91
N LEU A 66 -10.04 -5.89 2.04
CA LEU A 66 -10.95 -6.20 0.93
C LEU A 66 -12.16 -7.04 1.37
N TYR A 67 -11.99 -7.89 2.39
CA TYR A 67 -12.98 -8.83 2.87
C TYR A 67 -13.09 -8.82 4.40
N PRO A 68 -13.71 -7.80 5.00
CA PRO A 68 -13.75 -7.63 6.47
C PRO A 68 -14.43 -8.77 7.24
N THR A 69 -15.22 -9.60 6.56
CA THR A 69 -15.90 -10.76 7.16
C THR A 69 -15.08 -12.04 7.12
N VAL A 70 -13.94 -12.04 6.41
CA VAL A 70 -13.05 -13.19 6.30
C VAL A 70 -12.16 -13.27 7.54
N GLU A 71 -12.09 -14.44 8.15
CA GLU A 71 -11.11 -14.74 9.19
C GLU A 71 -9.75 -15.05 8.54
N VAL A 72 -8.73 -14.22 8.82
CA VAL A 72 -7.40 -14.39 8.26
C VAL A 72 -6.44 -14.91 9.32
N ILE A 73 -5.85 -16.08 9.07
CA ILE A 73 -4.83 -16.72 9.90
C ILE A 73 -3.47 -16.49 9.26
N GLU A 74 -2.54 -15.93 10.02
CA GLU A 74 -1.15 -15.76 9.62
C GLU A 74 -0.35 -17.01 9.97
N GLY A 75 0.06 -17.76 8.96
CA GLY A 75 0.79 -19.02 9.08
C GLY A 75 2.30 -18.78 9.05
N TRP A 76 2.89 -18.54 10.21
CA TRP A 76 4.34 -18.37 10.38
C TRP A 76 5.07 -19.70 10.40
N GLY A 77 6.26 -19.77 9.79
CA GLY A 77 7.15 -20.93 9.86
C GLY A 77 6.56 -22.20 9.25
N GLY A 78 5.69 -22.07 8.25
CA GLY A 78 5.12 -23.23 7.55
C GLY A 78 6.17 -24.00 6.74
N PRO A 79 5.88 -25.26 6.34
CA PRO A 79 6.78 -26.06 5.55
C PRO A 79 7.03 -25.42 4.18
N ASN A 80 8.29 -25.33 3.78
CA ASN A 80 8.73 -24.79 2.49
C ASN A 80 8.83 -25.86 1.40
N ASP A 81 8.72 -27.13 1.77
CA ASP A 81 8.83 -28.25 0.84
C ASP A 81 7.66 -28.25 -0.15
N VAL A 82 8.02 -28.26 -1.42
CA VAL A 82 7.07 -28.34 -2.53
C VAL A 82 7.15 -29.75 -3.13
N GLY A 83 6.02 -30.43 -3.25
CA GLY A 83 5.94 -31.76 -3.82
C GLY A 83 4.71 -32.51 -3.36
N ASP A 84 4.61 -33.76 -3.82
CA ASP A 84 3.46 -34.63 -3.61
C ASP A 84 3.86 -36.00 -2.98
N THR A 85 4.98 -36.03 -2.24
CA THR A 85 5.36 -37.23 -1.51
C THR A 85 4.54 -37.39 -0.22
N PRO A 86 4.31 -38.63 0.28
CA PRO A 86 3.59 -38.84 1.54
C PRO A 86 4.17 -38.05 2.71
N ALA A 87 5.49 -37.92 2.79
CA ALA A 87 6.16 -37.19 3.86
C ALA A 87 5.86 -35.67 3.80
N ILE A 88 5.91 -35.07 2.58
CA ILE A 88 5.59 -33.67 2.39
C ILE A 88 4.11 -33.39 2.70
N ARG A 89 3.21 -34.26 2.24
CA ARG A 89 1.77 -34.15 2.55
C ARG A 89 1.53 -34.17 4.07
N ALA A 90 2.12 -35.12 4.78
CA ALA A 90 1.96 -35.24 6.23
C ALA A 90 2.41 -33.98 6.99
N LEU A 91 3.56 -33.40 6.60
CA LEU A 91 4.05 -32.15 7.19
C LEU A 91 3.10 -30.96 6.91
N GLN A 92 2.60 -30.84 5.69
CA GLN A 92 1.65 -29.78 5.31
C GLN A 92 0.32 -29.94 6.05
N GLU A 93 -0.23 -31.15 6.12
CA GLU A 93 -1.49 -31.46 6.81
C GLU A 93 -1.38 -31.18 8.32
N GLU A 94 -0.31 -31.64 8.98
CA GLU A 94 -0.05 -31.35 10.40
C GLU A 94 0.00 -29.84 10.66
N TYR A 95 0.72 -29.11 9.82
CA TYR A 95 0.83 -27.66 9.94
C TYR A 95 -0.54 -26.97 9.78
N ILE A 96 -1.32 -27.33 8.76
CA ILE A 96 -2.66 -26.77 8.51
C ILE A 96 -3.60 -27.04 9.69
N LEU A 97 -3.65 -28.28 10.18
CA LEU A 97 -4.49 -28.67 11.32
C LEU A 97 -4.11 -27.89 12.58
N LYS A 98 -2.82 -27.73 12.83
CA LYS A 98 -2.30 -26.92 13.94
C LYS A 98 -2.68 -25.44 13.81
N ALA A 99 -2.53 -24.86 12.62
CA ALA A 99 -2.88 -23.45 12.35
C ALA A 99 -4.38 -23.20 12.52
N LEU A 100 -5.22 -24.15 12.14
CA LEU A 100 -6.66 -24.09 12.32
C LEU A 100 -7.10 -24.19 13.80
N ALA A 101 -6.26 -24.72 14.69
CA ALA A 101 -6.50 -24.76 16.13
C ALA A 101 -7.89 -25.34 16.51
N GLY A 102 -8.29 -26.44 15.88
CA GLY A 102 -9.57 -27.12 16.12
C GLY A 102 -10.80 -26.48 15.44
N ARG A 103 -10.60 -25.45 14.59
CA ARG A 103 -11.71 -24.90 13.79
C ARG A 103 -12.24 -25.97 12.84
N ARG A 104 -13.56 -26.15 12.84
CA ARG A 104 -14.21 -27.06 11.90
C ARG A 104 -14.28 -26.38 10.52
N VAL A 105 -13.78 -27.07 9.51
CA VAL A 105 -13.90 -26.72 8.09
C VAL A 105 -14.87 -27.68 7.43
N THR A 106 -15.76 -27.20 6.58
CA THR A 106 -16.72 -28.03 5.84
C THR A 106 -16.41 -28.10 4.34
N HIS A 107 -15.82 -27.04 3.79
CA HIS A 107 -15.48 -26.94 2.36
C HIS A 107 -14.07 -26.35 2.22
N PHE A 108 -13.24 -27.02 1.44
CA PHE A 108 -11.90 -26.54 1.11
C PHE A 108 -11.86 -26.05 -0.34
N TYR A 109 -11.61 -24.76 -0.54
CA TYR A 109 -11.55 -24.11 -1.85
C TYR A 109 -10.11 -24.04 -2.32
N CYS A 110 -9.80 -24.66 -3.45
CA CYS A 110 -8.45 -24.72 -3.98
C CYS A 110 -8.43 -24.83 -5.51
N SER A 111 -7.49 -24.17 -6.18
CA SER A 111 -7.22 -24.32 -7.62
C SER A 111 -6.06 -25.27 -7.90
N GLU A 112 -5.31 -25.67 -6.87
CA GLU A 112 -4.04 -26.40 -7.00
C GLU A 112 -4.23 -27.92 -6.83
N PHE A 113 -3.26 -28.69 -7.33
CA PHE A 113 -3.29 -30.15 -7.34
C PHE A 113 -3.40 -30.80 -5.94
N TYR A 114 -2.90 -30.11 -4.89
CA TYR A 114 -2.88 -30.63 -3.51
C TYR A 114 -4.25 -30.58 -2.82
N GLY A 115 -5.29 -30.03 -3.44
CA GLY A 115 -6.60 -29.85 -2.82
C GLY A 115 -7.21 -31.13 -2.27
N ALA A 116 -7.09 -32.26 -2.98
CA ALA A 116 -7.70 -33.53 -2.56
C ALA A 116 -7.16 -34.06 -1.22
N HIS A 117 -5.84 -34.05 -1.01
CA HIS A 117 -5.27 -34.57 0.23
C HIS A 117 -5.54 -33.64 1.42
N VAL A 118 -5.49 -32.30 1.21
CA VAL A 118 -5.82 -31.32 2.26
C VAL A 118 -7.30 -31.43 2.66
N ALA A 119 -8.21 -31.50 1.68
CA ALA A 119 -9.64 -31.68 1.97
C ALA A 119 -9.91 -32.99 2.75
N ALA A 120 -9.24 -34.08 2.39
CA ALA A 120 -9.34 -35.36 3.11
C ALA A 120 -8.83 -35.24 4.55
N ALA A 121 -7.69 -34.59 4.78
CA ALA A 121 -7.13 -34.35 6.11
C ALA A 121 -8.06 -33.52 7.01
N LEU A 122 -8.79 -32.55 6.39
CA LEU A 122 -9.75 -31.67 7.07
C LEU A 122 -11.13 -32.36 7.29
N GLY A 123 -11.41 -33.48 6.63
CA GLY A 123 -12.76 -34.05 6.55
C GLY A 123 -13.75 -33.11 5.85
N ALA A 124 -13.27 -32.32 4.89
CA ALA A 124 -14.02 -31.29 4.18
C ALA A 124 -14.31 -31.72 2.73
N VAL A 125 -15.31 -31.08 2.12
CA VAL A 125 -15.57 -31.20 0.69
C VAL A 125 -14.44 -30.52 -0.08
N ASP A 126 -13.82 -31.23 -1.04
CA ASP A 126 -12.84 -30.66 -1.97
C ASP A 126 -13.56 -29.86 -3.06
N TRP A 127 -13.48 -28.53 -2.96
CA TRP A 127 -14.10 -27.62 -3.92
C TRP A 127 -13.04 -27.05 -4.87
N ARG A 128 -13.05 -27.54 -6.11
CA ARG A 128 -12.08 -27.12 -7.12
C ARG A 128 -12.54 -25.86 -7.84
N PHE A 129 -11.83 -24.76 -7.59
CA PHE A 129 -12.09 -23.49 -8.25
C PHE A 129 -11.11 -23.29 -9.42
N ASP A 130 -11.62 -23.21 -10.65
CA ASP A 130 -10.90 -22.84 -11.89
C ASP A 130 -9.48 -23.45 -12.00
N PRO A 131 -9.32 -24.80 -11.89
CA PRO A 131 -8.00 -25.44 -11.87
C PRO A 131 -7.18 -25.16 -13.13
N ASP A 132 -7.85 -25.03 -14.29
CA ASP A 132 -7.24 -24.74 -15.58
C ASP A 132 -7.04 -23.23 -15.83
N ARG A 133 -7.44 -22.38 -14.88
CA ARG A 133 -7.38 -20.92 -14.97
C ARG A 133 -8.03 -20.35 -16.23
N THR A 134 -9.15 -20.90 -16.64
CA THR A 134 -9.88 -20.49 -17.85
C THR A 134 -10.83 -19.33 -17.56
N ALA A 135 -11.43 -19.28 -16.36
CA ALA A 135 -12.31 -18.20 -15.95
C ALA A 135 -11.51 -16.96 -15.54
N VAL A 136 -10.41 -17.14 -14.78
CA VAL A 136 -9.54 -16.04 -14.35
C VAL A 136 -8.07 -16.36 -14.66
N PRO A 137 -7.60 -16.05 -15.89
CA PRO A 137 -6.28 -16.46 -16.37
C PRO A 137 -5.15 -15.63 -15.73
N VAL A 138 -4.85 -15.89 -14.44
CA VAL A 138 -3.78 -15.24 -13.69
C VAL A 138 -3.21 -16.17 -12.62
N SER A 139 -1.92 -16.05 -12.35
CA SER A 139 -1.25 -16.72 -11.23
C SER A 139 -0.28 -15.76 -10.53
N GLY A 140 0.02 -16.01 -9.25
CA GLY A 140 1.01 -15.23 -8.52
C GLY A 140 2.40 -15.28 -9.17
N THR A 141 2.77 -16.41 -9.76
CA THR A 141 4.03 -16.57 -10.53
C THR A 141 4.05 -15.70 -11.78
N ALA A 142 2.95 -15.68 -12.55
CA ALA A 142 2.85 -14.82 -13.73
C ALA A 142 2.93 -13.33 -13.36
N VAL A 143 2.23 -12.91 -12.28
CA VAL A 143 2.29 -11.53 -11.81
C VAL A 143 3.70 -11.14 -11.36
N ARG A 144 4.42 -12.02 -10.67
CA ARG A 144 5.82 -11.74 -10.27
C ARG A 144 6.78 -11.67 -11.46
N ALA A 145 6.50 -12.43 -12.53
CA ALA A 145 7.30 -12.40 -13.76
C ALA A 145 7.01 -11.13 -14.60
N ASP A 146 5.78 -10.66 -14.61
CA ASP A 146 5.37 -9.42 -15.31
C ASP A 146 4.46 -8.56 -14.42
N PRO A 147 5.02 -7.88 -13.42
CA PRO A 147 4.23 -7.07 -12.49
C PRO A 147 3.61 -5.83 -13.13
N VAL A 148 4.19 -5.34 -14.22
CA VAL A 148 3.69 -4.17 -14.96
C VAL A 148 2.56 -4.56 -15.90
N GLY A 149 2.73 -5.56 -16.73
CA GLY A 149 1.72 -6.01 -17.70
C GLY A 149 0.48 -6.57 -17.01
N LEU A 150 0.66 -7.31 -15.92
CA LEU A 150 -0.43 -7.93 -15.15
C LEU A 150 -0.96 -7.11 -13.98
N ARG A 151 -0.52 -5.85 -13.82
CA ARG A 151 -0.98 -4.98 -12.72
C ARG A 151 -2.50 -4.78 -12.69
N HIS A 152 -3.16 -4.83 -13.85
CA HIS A 152 -4.62 -4.73 -13.97
C HIS A 152 -5.36 -5.91 -13.33
N ARG A 153 -4.66 -7.01 -13.06
CA ARG A 153 -5.17 -8.20 -12.35
C ARG A 153 -5.03 -8.08 -10.82
N LEU A 154 -4.46 -6.98 -10.32
CA LEU A 154 -4.30 -6.74 -8.89
C LEU A 154 -5.37 -5.76 -8.38
N PRO A 155 -5.93 -5.98 -7.18
CA PRO A 155 -6.77 -4.99 -6.51
C PRO A 155 -6.06 -3.65 -6.34
N ALA A 156 -6.79 -2.56 -6.31
CA ALA A 156 -6.24 -1.22 -6.12
C ALA A 156 -5.40 -1.11 -4.83
N ARG A 157 -5.85 -1.73 -3.73
CA ARG A 157 -5.15 -1.80 -2.44
C ARG A 157 -3.77 -2.43 -2.58
N VAL A 158 -3.68 -3.55 -3.29
CA VAL A 158 -2.42 -4.26 -3.53
C VAL A 158 -1.49 -3.44 -4.43
N ARG A 159 -2.02 -2.87 -5.51
CA ARG A 159 -1.23 -1.98 -6.39
C ARG A 159 -0.62 -0.81 -5.64
N TRP A 160 -1.42 -0.16 -4.77
CA TRP A 160 -0.94 0.94 -3.93
C TRP A 160 0.27 0.55 -3.07
N ASP A 161 0.22 -0.61 -2.42
CA ASP A 161 1.31 -1.07 -1.57
C ASP A 161 2.54 -1.52 -2.34
N LEU A 162 2.37 -2.03 -3.55
CA LEU A 162 3.51 -2.45 -4.38
C LEU A 162 4.24 -1.27 -5.04
N LEU A 163 3.57 -0.11 -5.22
CA LEU A 163 4.22 1.10 -5.74
C LEU A 163 5.23 1.66 -4.73
N THR A 164 6.35 2.17 -5.24
CA THR A 164 7.26 3.03 -4.48
C THR A 164 6.78 4.49 -4.57
N LYS A 165 6.35 5.04 -3.45
CA LYS A 165 5.79 6.39 -3.36
C LYS A 165 6.85 7.39 -2.92
N LEU A 166 7.18 8.34 -3.80
CA LEU A 166 8.19 9.39 -3.61
C LEU A 166 7.47 10.70 -3.33
N CYS A 167 7.66 11.28 -2.15
CA CYS A 167 7.06 12.57 -1.80
C CYS A 167 8.13 13.65 -1.71
N PHE A 168 7.91 14.77 -2.41
CA PHE A 168 8.79 15.91 -2.45
C PHE A 168 8.17 17.06 -1.65
N VAL A 169 8.81 17.43 -0.54
CA VAL A 169 8.38 18.53 0.34
C VAL A 169 9.43 19.63 0.37
N GLY A 170 9.05 20.81 0.82
CA GLY A 170 9.92 21.98 0.91
C GLY A 170 9.11 23.28 0.81
N ALA A 171 9.71 24.38 1.21
CA ALA A 171 9.09 25.69 1.14
C ALA A 171 8.70 26.08 -0.31
N PRO A 172 7.83 27.09 -0.52
CA PRO A 172 7.58 27.64 -1.85
C PRO A 172 8.86 28.01 -2.59
N SER A 173 8.88 27.83 -3.92
CA SER A 173 10.04 28.13 -4.78
C SER A 173 11.30 27.31 -4.52
N THR A 174 11.20 26.11 -3.96
CA THR A 174 12.35 25.19 -3.80
C THR A 174 12.53 24.20 -4.98
N GLY A 175 11.80 24.39 -6.08
CA GLY A 175 11.93 23.59 -7.30
C GLY A 175 11.28 22.21 -7.24
N LYS A 176 10.35 21.95 -6.31
CA LYS A 176 9.64 20.67 -6.20
C LYS A 176 8.95 20.27 -7.49
N THR A 177 8.08 21.13 -8.01
CA THR A 177 7.29 20.89 -9.22
C THR A 177 8.18 20.57 -10.42
N THR A 178 9.19 21.39 -10.68
CA THR A 178 10.16 21.18 -11.78
C THR A 178 10.88 19.84 -11.64
N LEU A 179 11.24 19.45 -10.40
CA LEU A 179 11.88 18.17 -10.15
C LEU A 179 10.91 17.00 -10.36
N CYS A 180 9.65 17.11 -9.90
CA CYS A 180 8.62 16.09 -10.09
C CYS A 180 8.33 15.86 -11.58
N GLU A 181 8.20 16.92 -12.37
CA GLU A 181 8.02 16.87 -13.82
C GLU A 181 9.20 16.16 -14.50
N ALA A 182 10.44 16.59 -14.19
CA ALA A 182 11.64 15.99 -14.77
C ALA A 182 11.80 14.50 -14.41
N LEU A 183 11.46 14.11 -13.18
CA LEU A 183 11.49 12.71 -12.76
C LEU A 183 10.36 11.89 -13.41
N SER A 184 9.19 12.50 -13.60
CA SER A 184 8.06 11.88 -14.32
C SER A 184 8.45 11.54 -15.76
N GLU A 185 9.03 12.48 -16.48
CA GLU A 185 9.52 12.27 -17.84
C GLU A 185 10.63 11.19 -17.88
N ARG A 186 11.60 11.29 -16.96
CA ARG A 186 12.75 10.39 -16.91
C ARG A 186 12.38 8.94 -16.60
N PHE A 187 11.41 8.71 -15.71
CA PHE A 187 11.00 7.36 -15.32
C PHE A 187 9.81 6.85 -16.16
N GLY A 188 9.15 7.71 -16.91
CA GLY A 188 7.90 7.39 -17.61
C GLY A 188 6.78 7.02 -16.64
N GLU A 189 6.75 7.67 -15.47
CA GLU A 189 5.78 7.44 -14.39
C GLU A 189 4.90 8.67 -14.18
N PRO A 190 3.66 8.51 -13.73
CA PRO A 190 2.80 9.65 -13.41
C PRO A 190 3.31 10.40 -12.17
N TRP A 191 3.04 11.70 -12.15
CA TRP A 191 3.26 12.51 -10.96
C TRP A 191 1.97 13.22 -10.53
N VAL A 192 1.85 13.47 -9.24
CA VAL A 192 0.73 14.16 -8.61
C VAL A 192 1.13 15.62 -8.39
N PRO A 193 0.52 16.58 -9.12
CA PRO A 193 0.81 17.98 -8.93
C PRO A 193 0.29 18.49 -7.60
N GLU A 194 0.86 19.60 -7.12
CA GLU A 194 0.40 20.31 -5.93
C GLU A 194 -1.04 20.80 -6.11
N TYR A 195 -1.99 20.05 -5.59
CA TYR A 195 -3.43 20.34 -5.70
C TYR A 195 -3.81 21.69 -5.07
N GLY A 196 -3.09 22.12 -4.04
CA GLY A 196 -3.32 23.37 -3.33
C GLY A 196 -3.15 24.62 -4.22
N ARG A 197 -2.25 24.58 -5.21
CA ARG A 197 -2.03 25.72 -6.11
C ARG A 197 -3.25 25.96 -7.01
N GLU A 198 -3.72 24.92 -7.70
CA GLU A 198 -4.89 24.99 -8.57
C GLU A 198 -6.15 25.39 -7.77
N TYR A 199 -6.31 24.80 -6.57
CA TYR A 199 -7.41 25.12 -5.68
C TYR A 199 -7.38 26.59 -5.23
N TRP A 200 -6.20 27.09 -4.87
CA TRP A 200 -6.01 28.48 -4.43
C TRP A 200 -6.36 29.47 -5.53
N GLU A 201 -5.93 29.24 -6.77
CA GLU A 201 -6.26 30.09 -7.92
C GLU A 201 -7.77 30.22 -8.15
N GLN A 202 -8.53 29.18 -7.85
CA GLN A 202 -9.98 29.14 -8.05
C GLN A 202 -10.79 29.67 -6.86
N HIS A 203 -10.27 29.59 -5.62
CA HIS A 203 -11.06 29.78 -4.42
C HIS A 203 -10.51 30.79 -3.41
N ALA A 204 -9.33 31.36 -3.62
CA ALA A 204 -8.73 32.26 -2.65
C ALA A 204 -9.49 33.59 -2.55
N VAL A 205 -9.89 33.97 -1.33
CA VAL A 205 -10.40 35.30 -0.98
C VAL A 205 -9.37 36.01 -0.11
N ASP A 206 -9.01 37.23 -0.45
CA ASP A 206 -7.99 38.00 0.29
C ASP A 206 -6.66 37.29 0.51
N ARG A 207 -6.25 36.47 -0.47
CA ARG A 207 -5.02 35.67 -0.45
C ARG A 207 -4.94 34.65 0.71
N ARG A 208 -6.06 34.22 1.26
CA ARG A 208 -6.13 33.19 2.30
C ARG A 208 -7.21 32.17 1.98
N LEU A 209 -6.99 30.96 2.43
CA LEU A 209 -7.95 29.86 2.38
C LEU A 209 -8.53 29.65 3.76
N SER A 210 -9.80 29.27 3.87
CA SER A 210 -10.42 28.95 5.15
C SER A 210 -9.86 27.61 5.71
N PRO A 211 -10.05 27.33 7.01
CA PRO A 211 -9.66 26.05 7.60
C PRO A 211 -10.27 24.84 6.87
N GLU A 212 -11.54 24.95 6.45
CA GLU A 212 -12.27 23.89 5.72
C GLU A 212 -11.68 23.69 4.32
N GLN A 213 -11.33 24.75 3.64
CA GLN A 213 -10.69 24.68 2.31
C GLN A 213 -9.32 24.01 2.38
N LEU A 214 -8.56 24.18 3.46
CA LEU A 214 -7.30 23.46 3.67
C LEU A 214 -7.52 21.94 3.89
N VAL A 215 -8.62 21.55 4.51
CA VAL A 215 -9.05 20.13 4.58
C VAL A 215 -9.40 19.60 3.19
N GLU A 216 -10.19 20.35 2.42
CA GLU A 216 -10.58 19.98 1.05
C GLU A 216 -9.35 19.78 0.16
N ILE A 217 -8.33 20.64 0.27
CA ILE A 217 -7.06 20.50 -0.44
C ILE A 217 -6.38 19.15 -0.07
N ALA A 218 -6.26 18.87 1.21
CA ALA A 218 -5.60 17.63 1.65
C ALA A 218 -6.35 16.37 1.22
N VAL A 219 -7.68 16.40 1.24
CA VAL A 219 -8.56 15.31 0.74
C VAL A 219 -8.45 15.17 -0.77
N GLY A 220 -8.55 16.29 -1.52
CA GLY A 220 -8.46 16.30 -2.97
C GLY A 220 -7.09 15.84 -3.47
N HIS A 221 -6.02 16.22 -2.80
CA HIS A 221 -4.67 15.75 -3.11
C HIS A 221 -4.54 14.22 -2.94
N ARG A 222 -5.07 13.65 -1.85
CA ARG A 222 -5.13 12.19 -1.66
C ARG A 222 -5.93 11.47 -2.74
N ALA A 223 -7.07 12.02 -3.11
CA ALA A 223 -7.88 11.46 -4.19
C ALA A 223 -7.13 11.49 -5.54
N ALA A 224 -6.33 12.55 -5.80
CA ALA A 224 -5.47 12.63 -6.97
C ALA A 224 -4.35 11.57 -6.94
N GLU A 225 -3.71 11.34 -5.78
CA GLU A 225 -2.72 10.27 -5.61
C GLU A 225 -3.32 8.89 -5.93
N GLU A 226 -4.47 8.56 -5.37
CA GLU A 226 -5.13 7.26 -5.58
C GLU A 226 -5.55 7.06 -7.04
N ARG A 227 -6.04 8.11 -7.70
CA ARG A 227 -6.37 8.08 -9.12
C ARG A 227 -5.14 7.85 -9.99
N LEU A 228 -4.04 8.57 -9.75
CA LEU A 228 -2.81 8.47 -10.53
C LEU A 228 -2.03 7.20 -10.24
N ALA A 229 -2.13 6.64 -9.03
CA ALA A 229 -1.58 5.33 -8.69
C ALA A 229 -2.12 4.22 -9.60
N ALA A 230 -3.36 4.36 -10.11
CA ALA A 230 -3.91 3.39 -11.07
C ALA A 230 -3.14 3.35 -12.40
N ALA A 231 -2.52 4.47 -12.81
CA ALA A 231 -1.71 4.58 -14.02
C ALA A 231 -0.22 4.27 -13.78
N ALA A 232 0.26 4.40 -12.55
CA ALA A 232 1.66 4.16 -12.19
C ALA A 232 2.06 2.69 -12.40
N ARG A 233 3.29 2.45 -12.85
CA ARG A 233 3.83 1.10 -13.09
C ARG A 233 4.63 0.62 -11.89
N GLU A 234 5.59 1.39 -11.46
CA GLU A 234 6.51 1.07 -10.34
C GLU A 234 6.56 2.17 -9.29
N ARG A 235 6.36 3.43 -9.71
CA ARG A 235 6.57 4.60 -8.85
C ARG A 235 5.42 5.58 -8.96
N LEU A 236 5.10 6.23 -7.85
CA LEU A 236 4.24 7.40 -7.80
C LEU A 236 5.06 8.58 -7.27
N ILE A 237 5.17 9.63 -8.07
CA ILE A 237 5.88 10.87 -7.73
C ILE A 237 4.84 11.85 -7.21
N VAL A 238 5.07 12.45 -6.03
CA VAL A 238 4.08 13.30 -5.37
C VAL A 238 4.70 14.64 -5.00
N ASP A 239 4.16 15.71 -5.57
CA ASP A 239 4.55 17.10 -5.24
C ASP A 239 3.73 17.57 -4.04
N THR A 240 4.38 17.69 -2.90
CA THR A 240 3.78 18.12 -1.63
C THR A 240 2.86 17.05 -0.98
N ASP A 241 2.41 17.34 0.22
CA ASP A 241 1.48 16.48 0.97
C ASP A 241 0.70 17.27 2.04
N ALA A 242 -0.24 16.59 2.70
CA ALA A 242 -1.10 17.18 3.73
C ALA A 242 -0.32 17.75 4.94
N SER A 243 0.93 17.32 5.20
CA SER A 243 1.73 17.88 6.29
C SER A 243 2.16 19.32 5.97
N THR A 244 2.42 19.63 4.70
CA THR A 244 2.69 21.00 4.24
C THR A 244 1.42 21.87 4.32
N THR A 245 0.27 21.35 3.89
CA THR A 245 -1.03 22.05 4.01
C THR A 245 -1.35 22.37 5.48
N ARG A 246 -1.03 21.47 6.39
CA ARG A 246 -1.18 21.70 7.83
C ARG A 246 -0.32 22.86 8.34
N ILE A 247 0.90 23.06 7.81
CA ILE A 247 1.75 24.21 8.19
C ILE A 247 1.14 25.53 7.73
N PHE A 248 0.48 25.56 6.56
CA PHE A 248 -0.29 26.73 6.14
C PHE A 248 -1.47 27.04 7.08
N ALA A 249 -2.12 26.01 7.66
CA ALA A 249 -3.16 26.23 8.64
C ALA A 249 -2.65 26.90 9.93
N ASP A 250 -1.42 26.56 10.37
CA ASP A 250 -0.78 27.27 11.47
C ASP A 250 -0.57 28.76 11.15
N ASP A 251 -0.11 29.06 9.93
CA ASP A 251 0.18 30.45 9.51
C ASP A 251 -1.09 31.29 9.31
N TYR A 252 -2.15 30.69 8.79
CA TYR A 252 -3.37 31.43 8.47
C TYR A 252 -4.33 31.53 9.67
N HIS A 253 -4.38 30.50 10.51
CA HIS A 253 -5.45 30.33 11.50
C HIS A 253 -4.94 29.96 12.90
N GLY A 254 -3.60 29.86 13.10
CA GLY A 254 -3.03 29.47 14.39
C GLY A 254 -3.14 27.96 14.72
N GLY A 255 -3.63 27.16 13.77
CA GLY A 255 -3.69 25.71 13.88
C GLY A 255 -4.64 25.05 12.90
N PRO A 256 -4.49 23.75 12.64
CA PRO A 256 -5.33 22.98 11.73
C PRO A 256 -6.62 22.51 12.40
N LEU A 257 -7.65 22.24 11.58
CA LEU A 257 -8.78 21.42 12.00
C LEU A 257 -8.32 19.99 12.33
N PRO A 258 -9.02 19.26 13.23
CA PRO A 258 -8.66 17.89 13.62
C PRO A 258 -8.52 16.92 12.44
N GLU A 259 -9.33 17.10 11.41
CA GLU A 259 -9.28 16.28 10.20
C GLU A 259 -7.98 16.51 9.42
N LEU A 260 -7.56 17.75 9.25
CA LEU A 260 -6.29 18.08 8.59
C LEU A 260 -5.08 17.54 9.38
N GLU A 261 -5.11 17.64 10.73
CA GLU A 261 -4.05 17.05 11.57
C GLU A 261 -3.99 15.53 11.40
N ARG A 262 -5.13 14.83 11.34
CA ARG A 262 -5.19 13.39 11.08
C ARG A 262 -4.63 13.03 9.71
N LEU A 263 -4.93 13.82 8.68
CA LEU A 263 -4.40 13.64 7.32
C LEU A 263 -2.87 13.87 7.27
N ALA A 264 -2.40 14.91 7.95
CA ALA A 264 -0.97 15.20 8.06
C ALA A 264 -0.20 14.14 8.86
N ALA A 265 -0.77 13.63 9.96
CA ALA A 265 -0.18 12.55 10.74
C ALA A 265 -0.01 11.26 9.92
N ALA A 266 -0.99 10.94 9.08
CA ALA A 266 -0.94 9.75 8.23
C ALA A 266 0.14 9.83 7.12
N CYS A 267 0.70 11.00 6.81
CA CYS A 267 1.78 11.14 5.84
C CYS A 267 3.06 10.38 6.25
N ALA A 268 3.30 10.18 7.54
CA ALA A 268 4.48 9.47 8.04
C ALA A 268 4.57 8.02 7.55
N GLY A 269 3.42 7.33 7.39
CA GLY A 269 3.36 5.96 6.88
C GLY A 269 2.87 5.83 5.44
N ARG A 270 2.53 6.95 4.77
CA ARG A 270 1.94 6.92 3.44
C ARG A 270 2.97 6.83 2.32
N TYR A 271 4.12 7.45 2.49
CA TYR A 271 5.18 7.52 1.47
C TYR A 271 6.39 6.68 1.88
N ASP A 272 7.00 6.05 0.88
CA ASP A 272 8.15 5.18 1.09
C ASP A 272 9.47 5.96 1.20
N LEU A 273 9.56 7.06 0.44
CA LEU A 273 10.70 7.97 0.44
C LEU A 273 10.21 9.42 0.49
N THR A 274 10.81 10.21 1.36
CA THR A 274 10.56 11.65 1.44
C THR A 274 11.82 12.40 1.07
N PHE A 275 11.69 13.39 0.18
CA PHE A 275 12.75 14.26 -0.25
C PHE A 275 12.42 15.70 0.15
N LEU A 276 13.31 16.32 0.94
CA LEU A 276 13.22 17.72 1.30
C LEU A 276 14.02 18.55 0.30
N CYS A 277 13.34 19.30 -0.57
CA CYS A 277 14.01 20.21 -1.51
C CYS A 277 14.60 21.39 -0.75
N GLY A 278 15.93 21.58 -0.89
CA GLY A 278 16.66 22.69 -0.29
C GLY A 278 16.21 24.05 -0.83
N ASP A 279 16.43 25.09 -0.04
CA ASP A 279 15.98 26.45 -0.29
C ASP A 279 17.07 27.37 -0.87
N GLU A 280 18.18 26.80 -1.34
CA GLU A 280 19.29 27.52 -1.98
C GLU A 280 18.97 28.08 -3.37
N ILE A 281 17.86 27.62 -4.02
CA ILE A 281 17.41 28.14 -5.31
C ILE A 281 16.88 29.57 -5.13
N PRO A 282 17.20 30.53 -6.03
CA PRO A 282 16.66 31.89 -5.98
C PRO A 282 15.13 31.88 -5.87
N PHE A 283 14.61 32.76 -5.01
CA PHE A 283 13.17 32.91 -4.83
C PHE A 283 12.53 33.56 -6.07
N ALA A 284 11.52 32.90 -6.62
CA ALA A 284 10.66 33.50 -7.62
C ALA A 284 9.43 34.11 -6.91
N ASP A 285 9.33 35.43 -6.93
CA ASP A 285 8.20 36.18 -6.35
C ASP A 285 6.98 36.06 -7.25
N THR A 286 5.93 35.45 -6.75
CA THR A 286 4.65 35.26 -7.41
C THR A 286 3.52 35.62 -6.44
N PRO A 287 2.33 36.09 -6.95
CA PRO A 287 1.24 36.57 -6.09
C PRO A 287 0.74 35.60 -5.01
N ASP A 288 0.96 34.30 -5.22
CA ASP A 288 0.60 33.18 -4.32
C ASP A 288 1.63 32.92 -3.21
N ARG A 289 2.73 33.71 -3.15
CA ARG A 289 3.88 33.45 -2.28
C ARG A 289 4.15 34.60 -1.31
N SER A 290 4.37 34.27 -0.07
CA SER A 290 4.85 35.20 0.96
C SER A 290 6.37 35.38 0.85
N GLY A 291 6.87 36.60 1.07
CA GLY A 291 8.25 37.03 0.81
C GLY A 291 9.39 36.20 1.40
N VAL A 292 10.61 36.47 0.97
CA VAL A 292 11.85 35.69 1.21
C VAL A 292 12.08 35.33 2.68
N GLY A 293 11.82 36.23 3.64
CA GLY A 293 12.04 35.96 5.06
C GLY A 293 11.10 34.92 5.66
N GLN A 294 9.90 34.77 5.12
CA GLN A 294 8.96 33.73 5.54
C GLN A 294 9.31 32.37 4.97
N ARG A 295 9.97 32.30 3.79
CA ARG A 295 10.39 31.05 3.15
C ARG A 295 11.35 30.25 4.01
N GLU A 296 12.38 30.87 4.58
CA GLU A 296 13.32 30.20 5.46
C GLU A 296 12.65 29.69 6.73
N VAL A 297 11.72 30.47 7.29
CA VAL A 297 10.92 30.03 8.45
C VAL A 297 10.06 28.84 8.10
N PHE A 298 9.41 28.88 6.93
CA PHE A 298 8.57 27.78 6.44
C PHE A 298 9.40 26.51 6.21
N GLN A 299 10.60 26.62 5.62
CA GLN A 299 11.52 25.51 5.44
C GLN A 299 11.93 24.87 6.78
N ARG A 300 12.25 25.68 7.79
CA ARG A 300 12.56 25.17 9.14
C ARG A 300 11.36 24.47 9.79
N ARG A 301 10.14 24.97 9.58
CA ARG A 301 8.91 24.33 10.09
C ARG A 301 8.66 22.98 9.43
N ILE A 302 8.83 22.85 8.12
CA ILE A 302 8.75 21.55 7.44
C ILE A 302 9.77 20.58 8.01
N THR A 303 11.02 21.01 8.14
CA THR A 303 12.08 20.17 8.71
C THR A 303 11.74 19.72 10.14
N ALA A 304 11.27 20.65 10.96
CA ALA A 304 10.87 20.34 12.35
C ALA A 304 9.67 19.37 12.40
N ASP A 305 8.69 19.52 11.51
CA ASP A 305 7.53 18.63 11.45
C ASP A 305 7.92 17.21 11.01
N LEU A 306 8.80 17.08 10.00
CA LEU A 306 9.35 15.79 9.58
C LEU A 306 10.06 15.08 10.73
N LEU A 307 10.92 15.78 11.46
CA LEU A 307 11.65 15.25 12.61
C LEU A 307 10.70 14.88 13.76
N ARG A 308 9.74 15.75 14.07
CA ARG A 308 8.74 15.51 15.13
C ARG A 308 7.88 14.27 14.85
N ARG A 309 7.53 14.03 13.59
CA ARG A 309 6.75 12.87 13.17
C ARG A 309 7.60 11.60 12.99
N GLY A 310 8.91 11.67 13.19
CA GLY A 310 9.81 10.54 12.95
C GLY A 310 9.83 10.09 11.48
N ARG A 311 9.54 11.01 10.53
CA ARG A 311 9.52 10.73 9.10
C ARG A 311 10.92 10.91 8.51
N PRO A 312 11.59 9.82 8.08
CA PRO A 312 12.90 9.91 7.46
C PRO A 312 12.83 10.71 6.14
N PHE A 313 13.86 11.52 5.88
CA PHE A 313 13.95 12.29 4.63
C PHE A 313 15.39 12.46 4.16
N VAL A 314 15.55 12.69 2.86
CA VAL A 314 16.80 13.05 2.21
C VAL A 314 16.70 14.50 1.75
N THR A 315 17.66 15.35 2.15
CA THR A 315 17.70 16.73 1.67
C THR A 315 18.35 16.77 0.28
N LEU A 316 17.65 17.35 -0.68
CA LEU A 316 18.12 17.57 -2.05
C LEU A 316 18.69 18.99 -2.19
N ARG A 317 19.92 19.10 -2.66
CA ARG A 317 20.62 20.36 -2.87
C ARG A 317 21.22 20.41 -4.27
N GLY A 318 21.63 21.62 -4.68
CA GLY A 318 22.29 21.84 -5.94
C GLY A 318 21.34 22.04 -7.13
N THR A 319 21.86 21.81 -8.31
CA THR A 319 21.17 21.93 -9.60
C THR A 319 20.11 20.84 -9.76
N LEU A 320 19.21 21.01 -10.72
CA LEU A 320 18.21 20.00 -11.07
C LEU A 320 18.84 18.65 -11.38
N ALA A 321 19.94 18.64 -12.13
CA ALA A 321 20.66 17.42 -12.48
C ALA A 321 21.25 16.68 -11.25
N GLU A 322 21.84 17.42 -10.31
CA GLU A 322 22.38 16.85 -9.07
C GLU A 322 21.27 16.31 -8.17
N ARG A 323 20.12 16.99 -8.10
CA ARG A 323 18.94 16.50 -7.35
C ARG A 323 18.38 15.22 -7.95
N ILE A 324 18.24 15.14 -9.28
CA ILE A 324 17.83 13.93 -10.00
C ILE A 324 18.82 12.78 -9.69
N ALA A 325 20.12 13.01 -9.84
CA ALA A 325 21.14 12.00 -9.55
C ALA A 325 21.08 11.51 -8.10
N THR A 326 20.80 12.40 -7.15
CA THR A 326 20.59 12.02 -5.73
C THR A 326 19.38 11.12 -5.57
N VAL A 327 18.24 11.46 -6.18
CA VAL A 327 17.02 10.64 -6.15
C VAL A 327 17.29 9.24 -6.74
N GLU A 328 17.95 9.17 -7.90
CA GLU A 328 18.33 7.91 -8.55
C GLU A 328 19.24 7.06 -7.68
N SER A 329 20.23 7.68 -7.06
CA SER A 329 21.17 7.00 -6.13
C SER A 329 20.42 6.40 -4.93
N VAL A 330 19.46 7.13 -4.35
CA VAL A 330 18.62 6.65 -3.25
C VAL A 330 17.75 5.49 -3.72
N LEU A 331 17.09 5.63 -4.86
CA LEU A 331 16.24 4.57 -5.44
C LEU A 331 17.02 3.30 -5.76
N GLY A 332 18.24 3.41 -6.26
CA GLY A 332 19.10 2.26 -6.54
C GLY A 332 19.39 1.39 -5.32
N ARG A 333 19.44 2.02 -4.15
CA ARG A 333 19.69 1.37 -2.85
C ARG A 333 18.42 1.06 -2.07
N PHE A 334 17.29 1.67 -2.39
CA PHE A 334 16.06 1.48 -1.65
C PHE A 334 15.51 0.07 -1.85
N ARG A 335 15.09 -0.56 -0.72
CA ARG A 335 14.41 -1.84 -0.71
C ARG A 335 13.21 -1.70 0.23
N LYS A 336 12.02 -1.62 -0.34
CA LYS A 336 10.78 -1.23 0.35
C LYS A 336 10.48 -2.03 1.63
N TRP A 337 10.84 -3.31 1.63
CA TRP A 337 10.50 -4.22 2.73
C TRP A 337 11.70 -4.57 3.61
N ARG A 338 12.80 -3.80 3.50
CA ARG A 338 13.99 -3.94 4.35
C ARG A 338 14.18 -2.68 5.18
N SER A 339 14.49 -2.85 6.46
CA SER A 339 14.78 -1.73 7.34
C SER A 339 16.08 -1.01 6.93
N LEU A 340 16.15 0.30 7.16
CA LEU A 340 17.36 1.07 6.92
C LEU A 340 18.58 0.55 7.73
N PRO A 341 18.45 0.21 9.03
CA PRO A 341 19.54 -0.37 9.79
C PRO A 341 20.09 -1.66 9.18
N ASP A 342 19.21 -2.57 8.71
CA ASP A 342 19.65 -3.83 8.08
C ASP A 342 20.49 -3.59 6.82
N ARG A 343 20.11 -2.57 6.03
CA ARG A 343 20.85 -2.19 4.81
C ARG A 343 22.21 -1.58 5.13
N LEU A 344 22.28 -0.74 6.15
CA LEU A 344 23.55 -0.16 6.61
C LEU A 344 24.50 -1.24 7.13
N LEU A 345 23.99 -2.27 7.81
CA LEU A 345 24.79 -3.40 8.27
C LEU A 345 25.27 -4.29 7.11
N ALA A 346 24.47 -4.42 6.05
CA ALA A 346 24.85 -5.18 4.86
C ALA A 346 25.87 -4.46 3.96
N GLY A 347 26.20 -3.21 4.23
CA GLY A 347 27.11 -2.39 3.43
C GLY A 347 26.53 -1.96 2.07
N GLU A 348 25.18 -1.97 1.97
CA GLU A 348 24.45 -1.60 0.74
C GLU A 348 24.20 -0.07 0.63
#